data_441530c35ce7a68a8d151a79d8384c5b
#
_entry.id   441530c35ce7a68a8d151a79d8384c5b
#
_cell.length_a   1.000
_cell.length_b   1.000
_cell.length_c   1.000
_cell.angle_alpha   90.00
_cell.angle_beta   90.00
_cell.angle_gamma   90.00
#
_symmetry.space_group_name_H-M   'P 1'
#
loop_
_entity.id
_entity.type
_entity.pdbx_description
1 polymer ?
#
loop_
_entity_poly.entity_id
_entity_poly.type
_entity_poly.pdbx_seq_one_letter_code
_entity_poly.pdbx_strand_id
1 'polypeptide(L)'
;NASFLVDPYSPNLWRYWMAFNDFQIDSGGDPFVGAKLGNLLLAGGFRDVTTEVKTIHLDNRDPARRKAVFALWEELLLSAAEQLIAAGKVDLATVEGMRAEFARVQSNPDAVFFYSFVQARALVY
;
A
#
# COMPACT_ATOMS: atom_id res chain seq x y z
N ASN A 1 5.89 -0.04 0.33
CA ASN A 1 4.72 0.77 -0.08
C ASN A 1 4.90 1.50 -1.43
N ALA A 2 6.11 1.51 -2.00
CA ALA A 2 6.40 2.27 -3.23
C ALA A 2 5.79 1.64 -4.50
N SER A 3 5.39 0.38 -4.48
CA SER A 3 4.94 -0.37 -5.65
C SER A 3 3.43 -0.52 -5.76
N PHE A 4 2.67 0.31 -5.06
CA PHE A 4 1.21 0.31 -5.13
C PHE A 4 0.72 1.00 -6.41
N LEU A 5 -0.19 0.34 -7.15
CA LEU A 5 -0.77 0.89 -8.36
C LEU A 5 -2.22 0.46 -8.49
N VAL A 6 -3.06 1.39 -8.87
CA VAL A 6 -4.46 1.18 -9.23
C VAL A 6 -4.72 1.74 -10.62
N ASP A 7 -5.34 0.96 -11.47
CA ASP A 7 -5.84 1.41 -12.77
C ASP A 7 -7.37 1.24 -12.79
N PRO A 8 -8.15 2.21 -13.27
CA PRO A 8 -7.76 3.50 -13.83
C PRO A 8 -7.14 4.45 -12.81
N TYR A 9 -6.37 5.41 -13.31
CA TYR A 9 -5.72 6.42 -12.47
C TYR A 9 -6.71 7.12 -11.55
N SER A 10 -6.38 7.12 -10.26
CA SER A 10 -7.24 7.61 -9.18
C SER A 10 -6.49 8.68 -8.38
N PRO A 11 -6.60 9.96 -8.75
CA PRO A 11 -5.74 11.02 -8.23
C PRO A 11 -5.88 11.27 -6.73
N ASN A 12 -7.07 11.15 -6.17
CA ASN A 12 -7.27 11.34 -4.72
C ASN A 12 -6.72 10.16 -3.92
N LEU A 13 -6.90 8.94 -4.42
CA LEU A 13 -6.27 7.75 -3.84
C LEU A 13 -4.76 7.87 -3.85
N TRP A 14 -4.17 8.35 -4.94
CA TRP A 14 -2.73 8.56 -5.05
C TRP A 14 -2.23 9.60 -4.04
N ARG A 15 -2.90 10.75 -3.94
CA ARG A 15 -2.57 11.78 -2.95
C ARG A 15 -2.68 11.28 -1.52
N TYR A 16 -3.74 10.53 -1.23
CA TYR A 16 -3.94 9.94 0.09
C TYR A 16 -2.83 8.93 0.42
N TRP A 17 -2.47 8.08 -0.54
CA TRP A 17 -1.40 7.10 -0.37
C TRP A 17 -0.06 7.76 -0.06
N MET A 18 0.29 8.82 -0.78
CA MET A 18 1.51 9.59 -0.51
C MET A 18 1.47 10.21 0.87
N ALA A 19 0.38 10.83 1.25
CA ALA A 19 0.19 11.43 2.59
C ALA A 19 0.26 10.36 3.70
N PHE A 20 -0.29 9.19 3.47
CA PHE A 20 -0.22 8.06 4.39
C PHE A 20 1.23 7.63 4.64
N ASN A 21 2.02 7.52 3.59
CA ASN A 21 3.44 7.19 3.71
C ASN A 21 4.22 8.29 4.44
N ASP A 22 3.98 9.56 4.12
CA ASP A 22 4.61 10.69 4.79
C ASP A 22 4.27 10.73 6.30
N PHE A 23 3.03 10.44 6.64
CA PHE A 23 2.60 10.35 8.03
C PHE A 23 3.32 9.23 8.79
N GLN A 24 3.53 8.08 8.16
CA GLN A 24 4.30 6.99 8.76
C GLN A 24 5.75 7.40 9.03
N ILE A 25 6.38 8.11 8.09
CA ILE A 25 7.74 8.63 8.26
C ILE A 25 7.80 9.61 9.43
N ASP A 26 6.88 10.56 9.49
CA ASP A 26 6.82 11.58 10.56
C ASP A 26 6.56 10.95 11.94
N SER A 27 5.90 9.80 11.97
CA SER A 27 5.63 9.04 13.19
C SER A 27 6.78 8.09 13.60
N GLY A 28 7.90 8.12 12.89
CA GLY A 28 9.08 7.30 13.18
C GLY A 28 9.06 5.92 12.54
N GLY A 29 8.09 5.62 11.69
CA GLY A 29 8.04 4.38 10.92
C GLY A 29 8.78 4.47 9.59
N ASP A 30 8.90 3.35 8.92
CA ASP A 30 9.49 3.27 7.58
C ASP A 30 8.54 2.52 6.63
N PRO A 31 7.76 3.25 5.83
CA PRO A 31 6.82 2.61 4.88
C PRO A 31 7.54 1.87 3.73
N PHE A 32 8.85 2.05 3.60
CA PHE A 32 9.67 1.43 2.55
C PHE A 32 10.65 0.40 3.11
N VAL A 33 10.44 -0.05 4.34
CA VAL A 33 11.33 -1.01 5.03
C VAL A 33 11.55 -2.30 4.25
N GLY A 34 10.57 -2.73 3.46
CA GLY A 34 10.69 -3.94 2.64
C GLY A 34 11.91 -3.93 1.72
N ALA A 35 12.21 -2.79 1.11
CA ALA A 35 13.37 -2.63 0.23
C ALA A 35 14.72 -2.77 0.98
N LYS A 36 14.71 -2.58 2.30
CA LYS A 36 15.91 -2.56 3.14
C LYS A 36 16.13 -3.86 3.93
N LEU A 37 15.21 -4.81 3.86
CA LEU A 37 15.22 -6.02 4.71
C LEU A 37 16.53 -6.80 4.57
N GLY A 38 17.05 -6.95 3.37
CA GLY A 38 18.34 -7.63 3.16
C GLY A 38 19.48 -6.96 3.91
N ASN A 39 19.62 -5.65 3.77
CA ASN A 39 20.66 -4.89 4.46
C ASN A 39 20.48 -4.90 5.99
N LEU A 40 19.24 -4.82 6.47
CA LEU A 40 18.95 -4.87 7.90
C LEU A 40 19.35 -6.21 8.51
N LEU A 41 19.06 -7.31 7.83
CA LEU A 41 19.45 -8.64 8.28
C LEU A 41 20.97 -8.83 8.27
N LEU A 42 21.64 -8.36 7.23
CA LEU A 42 23.11 -8.39 7.16
C LEU A 42 23.74 -7.58 8.30
N ALA A 43 23.23 -6.38 8.54
CA ALA A 43 23.71 -5.52 9.63
C ALA A 43 23.45 -6.13 11.02
N GLY A 44 22.37 -6.92 11.15
CA GLY A 44 22.07 -7.68 12.36
C GLY A 44 22.92 -8.94 12.56
N GLY A 45 23.84 -9.25 11.64
CA GLY A 45 24.72 -10.40 11.74
C GLY A 45 24.13 -11.73 11.30
N PHE A 46 22.97 -11.72 10.65
CA PHE A 46 22.37 -12.94 10.10
C PHE A 46 23.13 -13.44 8.88
N ARG A 47 23.08 -14.77 8.66
CA ARG A 47 23.73 -15.40 7.52
C ARG A 47 22.72 -15.89 6.49
N ASP A 48 23.22 -16.17 5.28
CA ASP A 48 22.45 -16.73 4.18
C ASP A 48 21.16 -15.94 3.93
N VAL A 49 21.31 -14.61 3.91
CA VAL A 49 20.19 -13.69 3.70
C VAL A 49 19.71 -13.79 2.26
N THR A 50 18.43 -14.09 2.10
CA THR A 50 17.75 -14.09 0.80
C THR A 50 16.51 -13.22 0.85
N THR A 51 16.19 -12.54 -0.24
CA THR A 51 14.98 -11.76 -0.38
C THR A 51 14.20 -12.18 -1.61
N GLU A 52 12.89 -12.09 -1.54
CA GLU A 52 11.98 -12.41 -2.63
C GLU A 52 10.89 -11.35 -2.71
N VAL A 53 10.60 -10.86 -3.92
CA VAL A 53 9.48 -9.96 -4.16
C VAL A 53 8.23 -10.78 -4.44
N LYS A 54 7.20 -10.56 -3.64
CA LYS A 54 5.87 -11.15 -3.81
C LYS A 54 4.94 -10.09 -4.38
N THR A 55 4.21 -10.42 -5.42
CA THR A 55 3.30 -9.49 -6.10
C THR A 55 1.87 -9.97 -6.00
N ILE A 56 0.98 -9.04 -5.64
CA ILE A 56 -0.47 -9.20 -5.79
C ILE A 56 -0.85 -8.42 -7.04
N HIS A 57 -1.31 -9.14 -8.06
CA HIS A 57 -1.74 -8.55 -9.33
C HIS A 57 -3.12 -9.09 -9.68
N LEU A 58 -4.13 -8.24 -9.57
CA LEU A 58 -5.53 -8.60 -9.73
C LEU A 58 -6.18 -7.76 -10.81
N ASP A 59 -6.81 -8.43 -11.76
CA ASP A 59 -7.55 -7.84 -12.86
C ASP A 59 -8.85 -8.62 -13.10
N ASN A 60 -9.44 -8.54 -14.29
CA ASN A 60 -10.71 -9.21 -14.57
C ASN A 60 -10.60 -10.73 -14.76
N ARG A 61 -9.42 -11.32 -14.61
CA ARG A 61 -9.25 -12.78 -14.53
C ARG A 61 -9.78 -13.36 -13.21
N ASP A 62 -9.84 -12.52 -12.16
CA ASP A 62 -10.44 -12.86 -10.86
C ASP A 62 -11.18 -11.65 -10.30
N PRO A 63 -12.36 -11.33 -10.83
CA PRO A 63 -13.11 -10.12 -10.45
C PRO A 63 -13.57 -10.13 -9.00
N ALA A 64 -13.92 -11.29 -8.46
CA ALA A 64 -14.39 -11.41 -7.08
C ALA A 64 -13.26 -11.07 -6.08
N ARG A 65 -12.07 -11.63 -6.28
CA ARG A 65 -10.90 -11.37 -5.43
C ARG A 65 -10.44 -9.92 -5.57
N ARG A 66 -10.42 -9.39 -6.79
CA ARG A 66 -10.09 -7.98 -7.04
C ARG A 66 -11.00 -7.05 -6.25
N LYS A 67 -12.31 -7.26 -6.33
CA LYS A 67 -13.30 -6.46 -5.58
C LYS A 67 -13.08 -6.56 -4.08
N ALA A 68 -12.84 -7.76 -3.56
CA ALA A 68 -12.59 -7.98 -2.14
C ALA A 68 -11.32 -7.27 -1.66
N VAL A 69 -10.25 -7.29 -2.45
CA VAL A 69 -8.99 -6.61 -2.12
C VAL A 69 -9.14 -5.10 -2.16
N PHE A 70 -9.85 -4.55 -3.13
CA PHE A 70 -10.17 -3.12 -3.14
C PHE A 70 -10.95 -2.69 -1.90
N ALA A 71 -11.95 -3.45 -1.51
CA ALA A 71 -12.74 -3.17 -0.30
C ALA A 71 -11.89 -3.20 0.96
N LEU A 72 -11.03 -4.21 1.10
CA LEU A 72 -10.09 -4.32 2.22
C LEU A 72 -9.10 -3.15 2.26
N TRP A 73 -8.58 -2.76 1.10
CA TRP A 73 -7.62 -1.65 1.00
C TRP A 73 -8.25 -0.31 1.35
N GLU A 74 -9.49 -0.08 0.89
CA GLU A 74 -10.27 1.09 1.25
C GLU A 74 -10.46 1.19 2.77
N GLU A 75 -10.90 0.11 3.40
CA GLU A 75 -11.12 0.05 4.85
C GLU A 75 -9.81 0.33 5.61
N LEU A 76 -8.71 -0.30 5.18
CA LEU A 76 -7.38 -0.10 5.77
C LEU A 76 -6.93 1.36 5.69
N LEU A 77 -7.05 1.99 4.53
CA LEU A 77 -6.64 3.38 4.33
C LEU A 77 -7.53 4.34 5.11
N LEU A 78 -8.85 4.13 5.12
CA LEU A 78 -9.79 4.98 5.84
C LEU A 78 -9.61 4.91 7.37
N SER A 79 -9.04 3.85 7.89
CA SER A 79 -8.75 3.74 9.33
C SER A 79 -7.82 4.83 9.85
N ALA A 80 -7.02 5.45 8.99
CA ALA A 80 -6.09 6.53 9.33
C ALA A 80 -6.60 7.93 8.95
N ALA A 81 -7.81 8.05 8.39
CA ALA A 81 -8.28 9.32 7.81
C ALA A 81 -8.34 10.46 8.82
N GLU A 82 -8.87 10.22 10.01
CA GLU A 82 -8.96 11.25 11.05
C GLU A 82 -7.58 11.76 11.48
N GLN A 83 -6.64 10.84 11.64
CA GLN A 83 -5.27 11.18 12.02
C GLN A 83 -4.55 11.98 10.94
N LEU A 84 -4.74 11.62 9.67
CA LEU A 84 -4.14 12.32 8.54
C LEU A 84 -4.71 13.73 8.38
N ILE A 85 -6.02 13.89 8.57
CA ILE A 85 -6.67 15.22 8.53
C ILE A 85 -6.16 16.07 9.70
N ALA A 86 -6.11 15.53 10.91
CA ALA A 86 -5.62 16.23 12.10
C ALA A 86 -4.15 16.66 11.96
N ALA A 87 -3.33 15.84 11.28
CA ALA A 87 -1.92 16.14 11.02
C ALA A 87 -1.71 17.13 9.83
N GLY A 88 -2.78 17.54 9.16
CA GLY A 88 -2.69 18.42 7.98
C GLY A 88 -2.12 17.74 6.73
N LYS A 89 -2.11 16.41 6.68
CA LYS A 89 -1.56 15.64 5.55
C LYS A 89 -2.55 15.54 4.38
N VAL A 90 -3.83 15.46 4.67
CA VAL A 90 -4.92 15.44 3.69
C VAL A 90 -6.08 16.32 4.18
N ASP A 91 -6.93 16.73 3.26
CA ASP A 91 -8.19 17.38 3.57
C ASP A 91 -9.38 16.42 3.39
N LEU A 92 -10.55 16.84 3.88
CA LEU A 92 -11.77 16.04 3.76
C LEU A 92 -12.15 15.79 2.30
N ALA A 93 -11.92 16.77 1.41
CA ALA A 93 -12.23 16.65 -0.01
C ALA A 93 -11.41 15.52 -0.66
N THR A 94 -10.14 15.36 -0.30
CA THR A 94 -9.30 14.25 -0.77
C THR A 94 -9.82 12.90 -0.28
N VAL A 95 -10.24 12.80 0.98
CA VAL A 95 -10.81 11.56 1.54
C VAL A 95 -12.10 11.18 0.82
N GLU A 96 -13.01 12.13 0.63
CA GLU A 96 -14.27 11.89 -0.08
C GLU A 96 -14.04 11.53 -1.55
N GLY A 97 -13.08 12.19 -2.20
CA GLY A 97 -12.67 11.86 -3.57
C GLY A 97 -12.11 10.45 -3.68
N MET A 98 -11.30 10.01 -2.71
CA MET A 98 -10.78 8.65 -2.64
C MET A 98 -11.90 7.61 -2.48
N ARG A 99 -12.88 7.88 -1.62
CA ARG A 99 -14.06 7.00 -1.46
C ARG A 99 -14.79 6.81 -2.78
N ALA A 100 -15.03 7.91 -3.52
CA ALA A 100 -15.68 7.85 -4.82
C ALA A 100 -14.86 7.06 -5.85
N GLU A 101 -13.54 7.22 -5.82
CA GLU A 101 -12.63 6.47 -6.69
C GLU A 101 -12.65 4.97 -6.37
N PHE A 102 -12.63 4.57 -5.11
CA PHE A 102 -12.79 3.17 -4.71
C PHE A 102 -14.11 2.57 -5.17
N ALA A 103 -15.21 3.32 -5.06
CA ALA A 103 -16.50 2.87 -5.55
C ALA A 103 -16.47 2.60 -7.06
N ARG A 104 -15.81 3.48 -7.83
CA ARG A 104 -15.67 3.31 -9.29
C ARG A 104 -14.82 2.10 -9.65
N VAL A 105 -13.65 1.92 -9.03
CA VAL A 105 -12.77 0.80 -9.37
C VAL A 105 -13.36 -0.54 -8.95
N GLN A 106 -14.10 -0.60 -7.85
CA GLN A 106 -14.75 -1.83 -7.42
C GLN A 106 -15.81 -2.33 -8.41
N SER A 107 -16.48 -1.42 -9.13
CA SER A 107 -17.50 -1.74 -10.12
C SER A 107 -16.99 -1.79 -11.56
N ASN A 108 -15.74 -1.42 -11.81
CA ASN A 108 -15.16 -1.39 -13.15
C ASN A 108 -14.54 -2.75 -13.50
N PRO A 109 -15.03 -3.44 -14.57
CA PRO A 109 -14.48 -4.73 -14.98
C PRO A 109 -13.04 -4.65 -15.47
N ASP A 110 -12.57 -3.48 -15.89
CA ASP A 110 -11.21 -3.27 -16.40
C ASP A 110 -10.24 -2.79 -15.31
N ALA A 111 -10.68 -2.66 -14.06
CA ALA A 111 -9.83 -2.20 -12.98
C ALA A 111 -8.72 -3.20 -12.66
N VAL A 112 -7.55 -2.65 -12.29
CA VAL A 112 -6.37 -3.42 -11.90
C VAL A 112 -5.92 -2.97 -10.51
N PHE A 113 -5.64 -3.95 -9.65
CA PHE A 113 -4.94 -3.76 -8.37
C PHE A 113 -3.56 -4.39 -8.48
N PHE A 114 -2.54 -3.63 -8.13
CA PHE A 114 -1.15 -4.09 -8.13
C PHE A 114 -0.44 -3.64 -6.86
N TYR A 115 0.22 -4.58 -6.18
CA TYR A 115 1.02 -4.30 -4.99
C TYR A 115 2.11 -5.33 -4.85
N SER A 116 3.33 -4.89 -4.56
CA SER A 116 4.44 -5.80 -4.26
C SER A 116 4.94 -5.59 -2.84
N PHE A 117 5.32 -6.68 -2.20
CA PHE A 117 5.99 -6.67 -0.90
C PHE A 117 7.21 -7.59 -0.94
N VAL A 118 8.14 -7.35 -0.03
CA VAL A 118 9.39 -8.11 0.06
C VAL A 118 9.31 -9.06 1.24
N GLN A 119 9.66 -10.32 0.98
CA GLN A 119 9.87 -11.34 2.00
C GLN A 119 11.36 -11.62 2.12
N ALA A 120 11.87 -11.67 3.35
CA ALA A 120 13.26 -11.98 3.60
C ALA A 120 13.40 -13.21 4.48
N ARG A 121 14.45 -13.99 4.26
CA ARG A 121 14.83 -15.14 5.07
C ARG A 121 16.31 -15.07 5.41
N ALA A 122 16.66 -15.55 6.59
CA ALA A 122 18.04 -15.63 7.02
C ALA A 122 18.23 -16.75 8.07
N LEU A 123 19.48 -17.15 8.27
CA LEU A 123 19.83 -18.11 9.33
C LEU A 123 20.28 -17.37 10.57
N VAL A 124 19.81 -17.87 11.71
CA VAL A 124 20.25 -17.46 13.05
C VAL A 124 21.39 -18.37 13.48
N TYR A 125 22.34 -17.83 14.21
CA TYR A 125 23.47 -18.61 14.76
C TYR A 125 23.07 -19.44 15.94
#